data_aa24dd2c8c12b0a1ea23175364ea1646
#
_entry.id   aa24dd2c8c12b0a1ea23175364ea1646
#
_cell.length_a   1.000
_cell.length_b   1.000
_cell.length_c   1.000
_cell.angle_alpha   90.00
_cell.angle_beta   90.00
_cell.angle_gamma   90.00
#
_symmetry.space_group_name_H-M   'P 1'
#
loop_
_entity.id
_entity.type
_entity.pdbx_description
1 polymer ?
#
loop_
_entity_poly.entity_id
_entity_poly.type
_entity_poly.pdbx_seq_one_letter_code
_entity_poly.pdbx_strand_id
1 'polypeptide(L)'
;HNISNHSTWRVVDIYTGSIGSDPGDRMALLVGDTIYFDANDGSTGDELWAHNTSNHSTWQVANIYGGSTGSYPGGSLQLIVADTIYFDADGGSTGRELWAHNTSNHSTWLVVDIKSGGSHSTPGGLMQVLVGDTIYFDAGDTYGRELWAHDTSNRSTWRVTDIYSGSTGSSPGSWMEVFVGDTLYFSADDGIDGIELWAHRPSTIDFNTNTGGAVASWAISAGLPSGVSFGTNNGTIYGTPTELWTKTSYTVWANNSGGSSVAYLNITVVDHVPSVAYGLSDLNMT
;
A
#
# COMPACT_ATOMS: atom_id res chain seq x y z
N HIS A 1 -10.35 6.60 -24.09
CA HIS A 1 -11.33 7.60 -24.57
C HIS A 1 -10.77 9.01 -24.35
N ASN A 2 -10.73 9.81 -25.39
CA ASN A 2 -10.33 11.22 -25.29
C ASN A 2 -11.58 12.08 -25.08
N ILE A 3 -11.67 12.74 -23.92
CA ILE A 3 -12.87 13.52 -23.54
C ILE A 3 -13.05 14.82 -24.35
N SER A 4 -12.00 15.35 -24.99
CA SER A 4 -12.08 16.59 -25.77
C SER A 4 -12.65 16.38 -27.16
N ASN A 5 -12.45 15.22 -27.78
CA ASN A 5 -12.96 14.89 -29.13
C ASN A 5 -13.82 13.61 -29.16
N HIS A 6 -14.11 13.02 -27.99
CA HIS A 6 -14.91 11.80 -27.82
C HIS A 6 -14.39 10.59 -28.62
N SER A 7 -13.10 10.55 -28.92
CA SER A 7 -12.51 9.42 -29.66
C SER A 7 -12.17 8.25 -28.71
N THR A 8 -12.29 7.03 -29.21
CA THR A 8 -11.90 5.81 -28.51
C THR A 8 -11.03 4.99 -29.47
N TRP A 9 -9.92 4.46 -28.97
CA TRP A 9 -9.00 3.66 -29.76
C TRP A 9 -8.39 2.53 -28.90
N ARG A 10 -7.94 1.46 -29.55
CA ARG A 10 -7.13 0.43 -28.92
C ARG A 10 -5.71 0.95 -28.76
N VAL A 11 -5.19 0.92 -27.51
CA VAL A 11 -3.85 1.42 -27.18
C VAL A 11 -2.79 0.44 -27.66
N VAL A 12 -2.98 -0.85 -27.39
CA VAL A 12 -2.02 -1.92 -27.71
C VAL A 12 -2.79 -3.24 -27.90
N ASP A 13 -2.16 -4.19 -28.59
CA ASP A 13 -2.61 -5.57 -28.74
C ASP A 13 -1.58 -6.47 -28.03
N ILE A 14 -1.81 -6.74 -26.71
CA ILE A 14 -0.87 -7.49 -25.88
C ILE A 14 -0.91 -8.98 -26.25
N TYR A 15 -2.13 -9.55 -26.32
CA TYR A 15 -2.34 -10.92 -26.76
C TYR A 15 -2.75 -10.90 -28.24
N THR A 16 -1.80 -11.16 -29.13
CA THR A 16 -2.07 -11.10 -30.57
C THR A 16 -3.07 -12.17 -31.02
N GLY A 17 -4.13 -11.77 -31.71
CA GLY A 17 -5.13 -12.68 -32.24
C GLY A 17 -6.55 -12.40 -31.72
N SER A 18 -7.35 -13.46 -31.53
CA SER A 18 -8.75 -13.37 -31.13
C SER A 18 -9.00 -13.58 -29.63
N ILE A 19 -7.95 -13.88 -28.85
CA ILE A 19 -8.01 -14.05 -27.40
C ILE A 19 -7.64 -12.72 -26.75
N GLY A 20 -8.37 -12.34 -25.69
CA GLY A 20 -8.10 -11.12 -24.94
C GLY A 20 -6.90 -11.25 -24.04
N SER A 21 -6.23 -10.14 -23.77
CA SER A 21 -5.18 -10.04 -22.75
C SER A 21 -5.72 -9.73 -21.36
N ASP A 22 -7.03 -9.43 -21.23
CA ASP A 22 -7.76 -9.15 -20.01
C ASP A 22 -7.05 -8.15 -19.06
N PRO A 23 -6.61 -6.97 -19.58
CA PRO A 23 -5.80 -6.05 -18.83
C PRO A 23 -6.58 -5.43 -17.67
N GLY A 24 -6.03 -5.52 -16.46
CA GLY A 24 -6.61 -4.94 -15.26
C GLY A 24 -7.76 -5.76 -14.65
N ASP A 25 -7.82 -7.07 -14.93
CA ASP A 25 -8.79 -7.98 -14.32
C ASP A 25 -8.62 -8.04 -12.79
N ARG A 26 -7.38 -7.91 -12.31
CA ARG A 26 -7.03 -7.95 -10.89
C ARG A 26 -6.38 -6.69 -10.39
N MET A 27 -5.49 -6.09 -11.18
CA MET A 27 -4.67 -4.96 -10.77
C MET A 27 -4.76 -3.82 -11.77
N ALA A 28 -5.01 -2.61 -11.28
CA ALA A 28 -4.90 -1.37 -12.07
C ALA A 28 -4.51 -0.20 -11.16
N LEU A 29 -3.27 0.26 -11.25
CA LEU A 29 -2.71 1.36 -10.45
C LEU A 29 -2.05 2.40 -11.34
N LEU A 30 -2.21 3.68 -11.02
CA LEU A 30 -1.54 4.80 -11.67
C LEU A 30 -0.41 5.34 -10.77
N VAL A 31 0.83 5.35 -11.29
CA VAL A 31 1.98 5.97 -10.63
C VAL A 31 2.61 6.96 -11.61
N GLY A 32 2.49 8.26 -11.31
CA GLY A 32 2.89 9.29 -12.27
C GLY A 32 2.13 9.16 -13.59
N ASP A 33 2.85 9.05 -14.70
CA ASP A 33 2.29 8.86 -16.04
C ASP A 33 2.21 7.38 -16.45
N THR A 34 2.41 6.44 -15.54
CA THR A 34 2.45 5.01 -15.86
C THR A 34 1.34 4.25 -15.16
N ILE A 35 0.55 3.52 -15.94
CA ILE A 35 -0.49 2.59 -15.47
C ILE A 35 0.18 1.23 -15.32
N TYR A 36 0.13 0.64 -14.13
CA TYR A 36 0.53 -0.73 -13.84
C TYR A 36 -0.70 -1.61 -13.73
N PHE A 37 -0.69 -2.75 -14.39
CA PHE A 37 -1.85 -3.65 -14.49
C PHE A 37 -1.41 -5.08 -14.72
N ASP A 38 -2.28 -6.04 -14.48
CA ASP A 38 -2.10 -7.42 -14.91
C ASP A 38 -2.58 -7.60 -16.34
N ALA A 39 -1.88 -8.43 -17.11
CA ALA A 39 -2.31 -8.83 -18.45
C ALA A 39 -1.63 -10.12 -18.92
N ASN A 40 -2.30 -10.83 -19.83
CA ASN A 40 -1.84 -12.06 -20.46
C ASN A 40 -1.41 -11.79 -21.90
N ASP A 41 -0.19 -12.19 -22.26
CA ASP A 41 0.33 -12.08 -23.64
C ASP A 41 0.19 -13.37 -24.47
N GLY A 42 -0.36 -14.42 -23.85
CA GLY A 42 -0.50 -15.75 -24.45
C GLY A 42 0.75 -16.62 -24.40
N SER A 43 1.84 -16.12 -23.81
CA SER A 43 3.10 -16.85 -23.68
C SER A 43 3.59 -16.98 -22.24
N THR A 44 3.41 -15.96 -21.42
CA THR A 44 3.87 -15.90 -20.02
C THR A 44 2.73 -16.02 -18.99
N GLY A 45 1.47 -16.05 -19.45
CA GLY A 45 0.30 -15.99 -18.56
C GLY A 45 0.01 -14.59 -18.09
N ASP A 46 -0.83 -14.46 -17.05
CA ASP A 46 -1.16 -13.18 -16.42
C ASP A 46 0.00 -12.69 -15.57
N GLU A 47 0.67 -11.66 -16.00
CA GLU A 47 1.85 -11.11 -15.35
C GLU A 47 1.70 -9.59 -15.14
N LEU A 48 2.69 -8.97 -14.46
CA LEU A 48 2.70 -7.52 -14.25
C LEU A 48 3.14 -6.79 -15.52
N TRP A 49 2.31 -5.86 -15.98
CA TRP A 49 2.50 -5.01 -17.15
C TRP A 49 2.44 -3.54 -16.80
N ALA A 50 2.97 -2.71 -17.68
CA ALA A 50 2.88 -1.27 -17.55
C ALA A 50 2.63 -0.59 -18.91
N HIS A 51 1.92 0.53 -18.87
CA HIS A 51 1.71 1.44 -19.98
C HIS A 51 2.02 2.87 -19.57
N ASN A 52 2.97 3.51 -20.24
CA ASN A 52 3.27 4.91 -20.03
C ASN A 52 2.41 5.79 -20.94
N THR A 53 1.57 6.63 -20.35
CA THR A 53 0.60 7.46 -21.05
C THR A 53 1.21 8.63 -21.81
N SER A 54 2.43 9.06 -21.45
CA SER A 54 3.14 10.18 -22.06
C SER A 54 3.86 9.80 -23.36
N ASN A 55 4.51 8.61 -23.39
CA ASN A 55 5.26 8.15 -24.57
C ASN A 55 4.59 6.98 -25.29
N HIS A 56 3.42 6.50 -24.78
CA HIS A 56 2.62 5.41 -25.34
C HIS A 56 3.32 4.05 -25.42
N SER A 57 4.36 3.82 -24.63
CA SER A 57 5.00 2.50 -24.54
C SER A 57 4.23 1.57 -23.61
N THR A 58 4.18 0.27 -23.99
CA THR A 58 3.60 -0.79 -23.16
C THR A 58 4.63 -1.92 -23.09
N TRP A 59 4.84 -2.46 -21.88
CA TRP A 59 5.82 -3.52 -21.66
C TRP A 59 5.43 -4.43 -20.50
N GLN A 60 5.90 -5.66 -20.53
CA GLN A 60 5.85 -6.55 -19.39
C GLN A 60 6.89 -6.08 -18.36
N VAL A 61 6.45 -5.82 -17.13
CA VAL A 61 7.31 -5.38 -16.04
C VAL A 61 8.09 -6.55 -15.45
N ALA A 62 7.40 -7.67 -15.22
CA ALA A 62 8.00 -8.87 -14.66
C ALA A 62 7.22 -10.10 -15.11
N ASN A 63 7.95 -11.21 -15.35
CA ASN A 63 7.41 -12.56 -15.45
C ASN A 63 7.72 -13.28 -14.12
N ILE A 64 6.79 -13.16 -13.17
CA ILE A 64 6.98 -13.58 -11.78
C ILE A 64 6.89 -15.09 -11.63
N TYR A 65 5.86 -15.71 -12.25
CA TYR A 65 5.68 -17.16 -12.15
C TYR A 65 6.69 -17.95 -12.99
N GLY A 66 7.19 -17.39 -14.06
CA GLY A 66 8.05 -18.07 -15.03
C GLY A 66 7.31 -19.14 -15.88
N GLY A 67 7.52 -19.12 -17.18
CA GLY A 67 6.81 -20.00 -18.12
C GLY A 67 5.46 -19.44 -18.54
N SER A 68 4.48 -20.31 -18.85
CA SER A 68 3.17 -19.93 -19.40
C SER A 68 2.04 -19.86 -18.37
N THR A 69 2.33 -20.10 -17.10
CA THR A 69 1.38 -19.97 -15.99
C THR A 69 1.51 -18.57 -15.42
N GLY A 70 0.41 -17.87 -15.24
CA GLY A 70 0.43 -16.49 -14.72
C GLY A 70 0.67 -16.41 -13.22
N SER A 71 1.27 -15.30 -12.78
CA SER A 71 1.42 -14.94 -11.36
C SER A 71 0.18 -14.28 -10.79
N TYR A 72 -0.71 -13.77 -11.64
CA TYR A 72 -1.98 -13.13 -11.25
C TYR A 72 -1.78 -12.02 -10.21
N PRO A 73 -1.00 -10.97 -10.50
CA PRO A 73 -0.63 -9.95 -9.53
C PRO A 73 -1.82 -9.09 -9.11
N GLY A 74 -1.86 -8.73 -7.81
CA GLY A 74 -2.81 -7.77 -7.26
C GLY A 74 -4.24 -8.27 -7.09
N GLY A 75 -4.46 -9.59 -7.11
CA GLY A 75 -5.78 -10.18 -6.94
C GLY A 75 -6.41 -9.96 -5.56
N SER A 76 -5.58 -9.72 -4.56
CA SER A 76 -5.98 -9.51 -3.17
C SER A 76 -5.40 -8.22 -2.60
N LEU A 77 -4.08 -8.04 -2.68
CA LEU A 77 -3.38 -6.88 -2.14
C LEU A 77 -2.80 -6.04 -3.28
N GLN A 78 -3.08 -4.73 -3.26
CA GLN A 78 -2.43 -3.74 -4.12
C GLN A 78 -2.39 -2.37 -3.45
N LEU A 79 -1.19 -1.89 -3.14
CA LEU A 79 -0.95 -0.63 -2.45
C LEU A 79 0.28 0.07 -3.04
N ILE A 80 0.28 1.40 -3.01
CA ILE A 80 1.42 2.23 -3.37
C ILE A 80 1.96 2.89 -2.11
N VAL A 81 3.25 2.68 -1.83
CA VAL A 81 3.97 3.37 -0.76
C VAL A 81 5.22 4.00 -1.36
N ALA A 82 5.26 5.34 -1.39
CA ALA A 82 6.30 6.10 -2.09
C ALA A 82 6.46 5.63 -3.55
N ASP A 83 7.65 5.18 -3.95
CA ASP A 83 7.96 4.69 -5.30
C ASP A 83 7.78 3.18 -5.45
N THR A 84 7.10 2.52 -4.52
CA THR A 84 6.98 1.07 -4.52
C THR A 84 5.51 0.63 -4.53
N ILE A 85 5.17 -0.25 -5.45
CA ILE A 85 3.90 -0.96 -5.51
C ILE A 85 4.07 -2.26 -4.75
N TYR A 86 3.24 -2.51 -3.75
CA TYR A 86 3.12 -3.77 -3.02
C TYR A 86 1.87 -4.50 -3.50
N PHE A 87 1.99 -5.78 -3.79
CA PHE A 87 0.91 -6.60 -4.33
C PHE A 87 1.09 -8.08 -3.99
N ASP A 88 0.02 -8.84 -4.05
CA ASP A 88 0.11 -10.29 -3.97
C ASP A 88 0.36 -10.87 -5.37
N ALA A 89 1.20 -11.89 -5.46
CA ALA A 89 1.43 -12.64 -6.69
C ALA A 89 1.90 -14.06 -6.41
N ASP A 90 1.61 -14.98 -7.33
CA ASP A 90 2.08 -16.36 -7.29
C ASP A 90 3.48 -16.46 -7.93
N GLY A 91 4.47 -16.82 -7.11
CA GLY A 91 5.84 -17.04 -7.56
C GLY A 91 6.14 -18.48 -8.02
N GLY A 92 5.12 -19.32 -8.17
CA GLY A 92 5.24 -20.72 -8.53
C GLY A 92 5.78 -21.57 -7.38
N SER A 93 7.08 -21.59 -7.19
CA SER A 93 7.70 -22.38 -6.11
C SER A 93 7.44 -21.83 -4.69
N THR A 94 7.10 -20.56 -4.58
CA THR A 94 6.77 -19.88 -3.30
C THR A 94 5.27 -19.78 -3.05
N GLY A 95 4.43 -20.10 -4.05
CA GLY A 95 3.00 -19.83 -3.97
C GLY A 95 2.66 -18.34 -4.06
N ARG A 96 1.42 -18.00 -3.68
CA ARG A 96 0.92 -16.61 -3.67
C ARG A 96 1.34 -15.92 -2.39
N GLU A 97 2.26 -14.96 -2.51
CA GLU A 97 2.93 -14.27 -1.43
C GLU A 97 2.96 -12.76 -1.66
N LEU A 98 3.54 -12.00 -0.71
CA LEU A 98 3.71 -10.55 -0.84
C LEU A 98 4.91 -10.22 -1.73
N TRP A 99 4.66 -9.48 -2.79
CA TRP A 99 5.63 -9.00 -3.77
C TRP A 99 5.68 -7.48 -3.79
N ALA A 100 6.75 -6.95 -4.35
CA ALA A 100 6.90 -5.52 -4.55
C ALA A 100 7.58 -5.19 -5.89
N HIS A 101 7.20 -4.04 -6.47
CA HIS A 101 7.85 -3.45 -7.64
C HIS A 101 8.21 -1.99 -7.34
N ASN A 102 9.48 -1.63 -7.45
CA ASN A 102 9.92 -0.25 -7.33
C ASN A 102 9.88 0.43 -8.71
N THR A 103 9.07 1.48 -8.81
CA THR A 103 8.80 2.19 -10.07
C THR A 103 9.97 3.08 -10.54
N SER A 104 10.88 3.44 -9.63
CA SER A 104 12.04 4.30 -9.93
C SER A 104 13.23 3.52 -10.49
N ASN A 105 13.52 2.33 -9.95
CA ASN A 105 14.64 1.49 -10.38
C ASN A 105 14.22 0.24 -11.15
N HIS A 106 12.90 0.04 -11.35
CA HIS A 106 12.30 -1.07 -12.10
C HIS A 106 12.61 -2.47 -11.58
N SER A 107 12.94 -2.61 -10.29
CA SER A 107 13.13 -3.92 -9.67
C SER A 107 11.81 -4.50 -9.16
N THR A 108 11.64 -5.81 -9.36
CA THR A 108 10.52 -6.60 -8.81
C THR A 108 11.09 -7.71 -7.94
N TRP A 109 10.54 -7.92 -6.73
CA TRP A 109 11.06 -8.93 -5.80
C TRP A 109 9.96 -9.50 -4.90
N LEU A 110 10.19 -10.73 -4.44
CA LEU A 110 9.45 -11.32 -3.34
C LEU A 110 9.79 -10.58 -2.05
N VAL A 111 8.81 -10.00 -1.37
CA VAL A 111 9.02 -9.31 -0.09
C VAL A 111 9.22 -10.34 1.02
N VAL A 112 8.36 -11.33 1.06
CA VAL A 112 8.40 -12.39 2.07
C VAL A 112 7.65 -13.62 1.58
N ASP A 113 8.18 -14.82 1.89
CA ASP A 113 7.50 -16.11 1.76
C ASP A 113 6.90 -16.46 3.12
N ILE A 114 5.65 -16.03 3.36
CA ILE A 114 4.93 -16.20 4.65
C ILE A 114 4.61 -17.67 4.88
N LYS A 115 4.16 -18.34 3.81
CA LYS A 115 3.81 -19.76 3.86
C LYS A 115 4.74 -20.55 2.96
N SER A 116 5.87 -20.94 3.53
CA SER A 116 6.99 -21.50 2.78
C SER A 116 6.64 -22.63 1.82
N GLY A 117 7.29 -22.61 0.66
CA GLY A 117 7.08 -23.54 -0.45
C GLY A 117 5.91 -23.12 -1.36
N GLY A 118 5.38 -24.04 -2.17
CA GLY A 118 4.32 -23.76 -3.13
C GLY A 118 2.91 -23.53 -2.53
N SER A 119 2.80 -23.35 -1.22
CA SER A 119 1.53 -23.04 -0.56
C SER A 119 1.30 -21.53 -0.56
N HIS A 120 0.04 -21.11 -0.55
CA HIS A 120 -0.33 -19.70 -0.65
C HIS A 120 -0.62 -19.10 0.73
N SER A 121 -0.04 -17.94 1.07
CA SER A 121 -0.45 -17.11 2.19
C SER A 121 -1.62 -16.18 1.83
N THR A 122 -1.74 -15.83 0.57
CA THR A 122 -2.77 -14.93 0.02
C THR A 122 -2.90 -13.64 0.85
N PRO A 123 -1.87 -12.80 0.88
CA PRO A 123 -1.88 -11.59 1.69
C PRO A 123 -2.94 -10.60 1.20
N GLY A 124 -3.64 -9.94 2.14
CA GLY A 124 -4.66 -8.95 1.83
C GLY A 124 -5.96 -9.49 1.27
N GLY A 125 -6.21 -10.81 1.42
CA GLY A 125 -7.42 -11.45 0.92
C GLY A 125 -8.70 -10.96 1.59
N LEU A 126 -8.61 -10.50 2.81
CA LEU A 126 -9.73 -10.01 3.62
C LEU A 126 -9.55 -8.56 4.05
N MET A 127 -8.32 -8.10 4.31
CA MET A 127 -8.02 -6.73 4.72
C MET A 127 -6.65 -6.26 4.25
N GLN A 128 -6.54 -4.95 3.99
CA GLN A 128 -5.27 -4.26 3.75
C GLN A 128 -5.37 -2.79 4.15
N VAL A 129 -4.51 -2.33 5.05
CA VAL A 129 -4.51 -0.96 5.56
C VAL A 129 -3.09 -0.44 5.66
N LEU A 130 -2.83 0.74 5.10
CA LEU A 130 -1.55 1.43 5.26
C LEU A 130 -1.64 2.41 6.44
N VAL A 131 -0.72 2.27 7.40
CA VAL A 131 -0.60 3.19 8.54
C VAL A 131 0.86 3.64 8.65
N GLY A 132 1.10 4.89 8.34
CA GLY A 132 2.47 5.39 8.21
C GLY A 132 3.24 4.62 7.13
N ASP A 133 4.37 4.02 7.51
CA ASP A 133 5.19 3.18 6.63
C ASP A 133 4.86 1.67 6.78
N THR A 134 3.81 1.32 7.50
CA THR A 134 3.46 -0.09 7.76
C THR A 134 2.17 -0.49 7.06
N ILE A 135 2.25 -1.54 6.26
CA ILE A 135 1.10 -2.21 5.65
C ILE A 135 0.62 -3.29 6.60
N TYR A 136 -0.63 -3.17 7.08
CA TYR A 136 -1.33 -4.20 7.84
C TYR A 136 -2.23 -4.99 6.89
N PHE A 137 -2.17 -6.31 6.95
CA PHE A 137 -2.93 -7.19 6.06
C PHE A 137 -3.19 -8.55 6.73
N ASP A 138 -4.17 -9.26 6.25
CA ASP A 138 -4.37 -10.65 6.63
C ASP A 138 -3.50 -11.56 5.76
N ALA A 139 -2.95 -12.62 6.34
CA ALA A 139 -2.26 -13.66 5.58
C ALA A 139 -2.29 -15.00 6.32
N GLY A 140 -2.30 -16.09 5.55
CA GLY A 140 -2.28 -17.44 6.09
C GLY A 140 -0.87 -18.03 6.14
N ASP A 141 -0.47 -18.55 7.30
CA ASP A 141 0.73 -19.38 7.46
C ASP A 141 0.36 -20.80 7.92
N THR A 142 1.28 -21.52 8.55
CA THR A 142 1.03 -22.86 9.14
C THR A 142 0.15 -22.81 10.39
N TYR A 143 -0.05 -21.63 10.95
CA TYR A 143 -0.87 -21.38 12.14
C TYR A 143 -2.24 -20.75 11.81
N GLY A 144 -2.62 -20.76 10.53
CA GLY A 144 -3.87 -20.19 10.07
C GLY A 144 -3.74 -18.81 9.50
N ARG A 145 -4.88 -18.17 9.25
CA ARG A 145 -4.95 -16.81 8.69
C ARG A 145 -5.04 -15.79 9.83
N GLU A 146 -4.01 -14.98 9.98
CA GLU A 146 -3.87 -14.01 11.07
C GLU A 146 -3.54 -12.61 10.56
N LEU A 147 -3.49 -11.63 11.49
CA LEU A 147 -3.05 -10.26 11.19
C LEU A 147 -1.52 -10.21 11.06
N TRP A 148 -1.06 -9.70 9.93
CA TRP A 148 0.34 -9.49 9.58
C TRP A 148 0.63 -8.02 9.35
N ALA A 149 1.90 -7.66 9.42
CA ALA A 149 2.40 -6.33 9.14
C ALA A 149 3.71 -6.39 8.35
N HIS A 150 3.88 -5.44 7.43
CA HIS A 150 5.12 -5.19 6.70
C HIS A 150 5.51 -3.72 6.85
N ASP A 151 6.65 -3.46 7.49
CA ASP A 151 7.23 -2.12 7.59
C ASP A 151 8.09 -1.85 6.34
N THR A 152 7.65 -0.92 5.52
CA THR A 152 8.29 -0.57 4.24
C THR A 152 9.60 0.19 4.43
N SER A 153 9.80 0.81 5.58
CA SER A 153 11.00 1.61 5.88
C SER A 153 12.22 0.74 6.19
N ASN A 154 12.03 -0.36 6.91
CA ASN A 154 13.10 -1.29 7.30
C ASN A 154 12.98 -2.68 6.64
N ARG A 155 11.90 -2.91 5.85
CA ARG A 155 11.59 -4.15 5.13
C ARG A 155 11.37 -5.38 6.03
N SER A 156 10.94 -5.17 7.26
CA SER A 156 10.57 -6.27 8.14
C SER A 156 9.11 -6.69 7.95
N THR A 157 8.85 -8.00 8.03
CA THR A 157 7.50 -8.57 8.00
C THR A 157 7.33 -9.48 9.20
N TRP A 158 6.19 -9.36 9.89
CA TRP A 158 5.89 -10.18 11.07
C TRP A 158 4.39 -10.42 11.21
N ARG A 159 4.05 -11.53 11.88
CA ARG A 159 2.69 -11.76 12.37
C ARG A 159 2.47 -10.86 13.59
N VAL A 160 1.43 -10.03 13.54
CA VAL A 160 1.13 -9.06 14.61
C VAL A 160 0.65 -9.78 15.86
N THR A 161 -0.23 -10.75 15.67
CA THR A 161 -0.82 -11.52 16.76
C THR A 161 -1.33 -12.88 16.24
N ASP A 162 -1.47 -13.83 17.15
CA ASP A 162 -2.10 -15.14 16.96
C ASP A 162 -3.42 -15.11 17.72
N ILE A 163 -4.48 -14.60 17.07
CA ILE A 163 -5.78 -14.41 17.71
C ILE A 163 -6.47 -15.75 17.92
N TYR A 164 -6.50 -16.58 16.89
CA TYR A 164 -7.03 -17.94 16.97
C TYR A 164 -5.89 -18.94 17.05
N SER A 165 -5.52 -19.33 18.28
CA SER A 165 -4.41 -20.26 18.50
C SER A 165 -4.55 -21.56 17.73
N GLY A 166 -3.51 -21.97 17.00
CA GLY A 166 -3.47 -23.20 16.23
C GLY A 166 -3.52 -22.97 14.73
N SER A 167 -4.08 -23.91 13.96
CA SER A 167 -4.01 -23.90 12.49
C SER A 167 -5.29 -23.38 11.80
N THR A 168 -6.30 -22.96 12.55
CA THR A 168 -7.59 -22.52 11.99
C THR A 168 -7.53 -21.09 11.49
N GLY A 169 -6.96 -20.18 12.27
CA GLY A 169 -6.81 -18.77 11.95
C GLY A 169 -8.04 -17.91 12.25
N SER A 170 -7.79 -16.66 12.63
CA SER A 170 -8.81 -15.70 13.07
C SER A 170 -9.54 -14.98 11.92
N SER A 171 -9.03 -15.08 10.70
CA SER A 171 -9.58 -14.42 9.51
C SER A 171 -9.88 -12.93 9.72
N PRO A 172 -8.86 -12.10 10.10
CA PRO A 172 -9.06 -10.71 10.43
C PRO A 172 -9.54 -9.91 9.22
N GLY A 173 -10.47 -8.98 9.47
CA GLY A 173 -11.04 -8.13 8.43
C GLY A 173 -12.12 -8.77 7.57
N SER A 174 -12.55 -10.01 7.86
CA SER A 174 -13.51 -10.75 7.03
C SER A 174 -14.83 -10.02 6.82
N TRP A 175 -15.24 -9.18 7.76
CA TRP A 175 -16.50 -8.42 7.70
C TRP A 175 -16.28 -6.90 7.76
N MET A 176 -15.24 -6.44 8.43
CA MET A 176 -14.90 -5.02 8.50
C MET A 176 -13.45 -4.79 8.87
N GLU A 177 -12.89 -3.73 8.30
CA GLU A 177 -11.69 -3.07 8.78
C GLU A 177 -11.88 -1.55 8.68
N VAL A 178 -11.41 -0.81 9.67
CA VAL A 178 -11.42 0.65 9.68
C VAL A 178 -10.32 1.19 10.59
N PHE A 179 -9.58 2.19 10.10
CA PHE A 179 -8.59 2.89 10.88
C PHE A 179 -9.15 4.22 11.39
N VAL A 180 -9.17 4.41 12.71
CA VAL A 180 -9.72 5.62 13.35
C VAL A 180 -8.72 6.14 14.37
N GLY A 181 -8.25 7.36 14.16
CA GLY A 181 -7.23 7.96 15.02
C GLY A 181 -5.91 7.21 14.93
N ASP A 182 -5.55 6.47 15.97
CA ASP A 182 -4.34 5.65 16.09
C ASP A 182 -4.65 4.15 16.21
N THR A 183 -5.87 3.74 15.93
CA THR A 183 -6.35 2.37 16.20
C THR A 183 -6.99 1.78 14.95
N LEU A 184 -6.53 0.57 14.59
CA LEU A 184 -7.13 -0.28 13.57
C LEU A 184 -8.18 -1.18 14.24
N TYR A 185 -9.44 -1.02 13.84
CA TYR A 185 -10.55 -1.89 14.24
C TYR A 185 -10.87 -2.87 13.12
N PHE A 186 -11.08 -4.12 13.46
CA PHE A 186 -11.37 -5.18 12.50
C PHE A 186 -12.17 -6.31 13.14
N SER A 187 -12.85 -7.09 12.32
CA SER A 187 -13.51 -8.33 12.78
C SER A 187 -12.50 -9.48 12.83
N ALA A 188 -12.55 -10.33 13.84
CA ALA A 188 -11.75 -11.56 13.91
C ALA A 188 -12.40 -12.58 14.84
N ASP A 189 -12.11 -13.88 14.62
CA ASP A 189 -12.58 -15.01 15.42
C ASP A 189 -11.42 -15.52 16.30
N ASP A 190 -11.64 -15.68 17.61
CA ASP A 190 -10.65 -16.27 18.53
C ASP A 190 -10.87 -17.79 18.76
N GLY A 191 -11.94 -18.33 18.16
CA GLY A 191 -12.32 -19.73 18.31
C GLY A 191 -13.08 -20.05 19.60
N ILE A 192 -13.46 -19.04 20.39
CA ILE A 192 -14.18 -19.17 21.66
C ILE A 192 -15.53 -18.47 21.57
N ASP A 193 -15.52 -17.18 21.26
CA ASP A 193 -16.73 -16.33 21.25
C ASP A 193 -17.24 -16.06 19.81
N GLY A 194 -16.55 -16.60 18.77
CA GLY A 194 -16.86 -16.39 17.37
C GLY A 194 -16.27 -15.08 16.84
N ILE A 195 -16.86 -14.54 15.76
CA ILE A 195 -16.36 -13.30 15.14
C ILE A 195 -16.81 -12.08 15.96
N GLU A 196 -15.85 -11.39 16.53
CA GLU A 196 -16.05 -10.20 17.36
C GLU A 196 -15.27 -8.99 16.82
N LEU A 197 -15.51 -7.81 17.42
CA LEU A 197 -14.79 -6.60 17.14
C LEU A 197 -13.45 -6.58 17.89
N TRP A 198 -12.36 -6.54 17.13
CA TRP A 198 -11.01 -6.44 17.63
C TRP A 198 -10.41 -5.07 17.36
N ALA A 199 -9.43 -4.70 18.15
CA ALA A 199 -8.69 -3.47 17.97
C ALA A 199 -7.19 -3.73 18.08
N HIS A 200 -6.43 -3.24 17.12
CA HIS A 200 -4.98 -3.18 17.15
C HIS A 200 -4.56 -1.71 17.12
N ARG A 201 -3.78 -1.29 18.11
CA ARG A 201 -3.10 -0.02 18.04
C ARG A 201 -1.73 -0.28 17.43
N PRO A 202 -1.54 0.04 16.13
CA PRO A 202 -0.21 0.05 15.57
C PRO A 202 0.68 0.81 16.54
N SER A 203 1.80 0.23 16.93
CA SER A 203 2.80 1.06 17.58
C SER A 203 2.97 2.22 16.61
N THR A 204 2.43 3.39 16.97
CA THR A 204 2.80 4.63 16.30
C THR A 204 4.28 4.47 16.04
N ILE A 205 4.76 4.89 14.87
CA ILE A 205 6.20 5.15 14.78
C ILE A 205 6.41 6.11 15.91
N ASP A 206 6.68 5.52 17.07
CA ASP A 206 7.25 6.25 18.14
C ASP A 206 8.61 6.60 17.57
N PHE A 207 8.74 7.82 16.99
CA PHE A 207 10.05 8.43 16.77
C PHE A 207 10.84 8.43 18.08
N ASN A 208 10.24 7.94 19.11
CA ASN A 208 10.65 7.72 20.48
C ASN A 208 11.07 6.27 20.76
N THR A 209 11.52 5.47 19.80
CA THR A 209 12.39 4.33 20.09
C THR A 209 13.74 4.88 20.53
N ASN A 210 13.67 5.61 21.63
CA ASN A 210 14.79 6.12 22.35
C ASN A 210 15.36 4.97 23.19
N THR A 211 16.33 4.27 22.66
CA THR A 211 17.18 3.36 23.44
C THR A 211 18.08 4.12 24.42
N GLY A 212 17.98 5.46 24.45
CA GLY A 212 18.86 6.37 25.17
C GLY A 212 18.26 7.17 26.33
N GLY A 213 17.06 6.85 26.82
CA GLY A 213 16.41 7.55 27.94
C GLY A 213 15.29 8.53 27.51
N ALA A 214 14.48 9.03 28.46
CA ALA A 214 13.32 9.87 28.17
C ALA A 214 13.69 11.16 27.42
N VAL A 215 12.92 11.51 26.39
CA VAL A 215 13.09 12.78 25.65
C VAL A 215 12.60 13.93 26.52
N ALA A 216 13.46 14.94 26.70
CA ALA A 216 13.15 16.14 27.48
C ALA A 216 12.52 17.25 26.64
N SER A 217 12.87 17.33 25.35
CA SER A 217 12.31 18.31 24.41
C SER A 217 12.48 17.89 22.95
N TRP A 218 11.61 18.44 22.10
CA TRP A 218 11.64 18.25 20.66
C TRP A 218 11.88 19.57 19.94
N ALA A 219 12.53 19.54 18.81
CA ALA A 219 12.74 20.70 17.94
C ALA A 219 12.62 20.32 16.46
N ILE A 220 12.28 21.30 15.62
CA ILE A 220 12.20 21.15 14.17
C ILE A 220 12.99 22.27 13.47
N SER A 221 13.63 21.99 12.32
CA SER A 221 14.62 22.83 11.68
C SER A 221 14.11 24.12 11.07
N ALA A 222 12.83 24.18 10.69
CA ALA A 222 12.27 25.34 9.97
C ALA A 222 10.80 25.54 10.28
N GLY A 223 10.22 26.68 9.85
CA GLY A 223 8.80 26.95 9.94
C GLY A 223 7.98 25.94 9.11
N LEU A 224 6.90 25.47 9.65
CA LEU A 224 5.91 24.61 8.99
C LEU A 224 4.96 25.48 8.14
N PRO A 225 4.21 24.88 7.18
CA PRO A 225 3.16 25.56 6.44
C PRO A 225 2.18 26.25 7.38
N SER A 226 1.63 27.40 6.95
CA SER A 226 0.61 28.12 7.73
C SER A 226 -0.55 27.20 8.13
N GLY A 227 -0.98 27.26 9.39
CA GLY A 227 -2.00 26.38 9.95
C GLY A 227 -1.48 25.05 10.50
N VAL A 228 -0.20 24.73 10.33
CA VAL A 228 0.46 23.55 10.88
C VAL A 228 1.39 23.93 12.03
N SER A 229 1.37 23.18 13.10
CA SER A 229 2.15 23.40 14.31
C SER A 229 2.98 22.17 14.69
N PHE A 230 4.05 22.42 15.46
CA PHE A 230 4.90 21.37 16.01
C PHE A 230 4.88 21.39 17.53
N GLY A 231 4.64 20.23 18.14
CA GLY A 231 4.62 20.05 19.60
C GLY A 231 6.03 19.83 20.15
N THR A 232 6.60 20.84 20.80
CA THR A 232 7.95 20.76 21.38
C THR A 232 8.06 19.81 22.59
N ASN A 233 6.93 19.40 23.17
CA ASN A 233 6.88 18.48 24.31
C ASN A 233 6.76 17.00 23.90
N ASN A 234 6.18 16.74 22.71
CA ASN A 234 5.85 15.38 22.27
C ASN A 234 6.27 15.06 20.84
N GLY A 235 6.88 16.01 20.11
CA GLY A 235 7.33 15.81 18.74
C GLY A 235 6.21 15.70 17.69
N THR A 236 4.96 15.92 18.05
CA THR A 236 3.83 15.79 17.12
C THR A 236 3.70 16.97 16.17
N ILE A 237 3.31 16.71 14.91
CA ILE A 237 2.88 17.71 13.94
C ILE A 237 1.36 17.66 13.89
N TYR A 238 0.70 18.81 14.00
CA TYR A 238 -0.75 18.91 14.06
C TYR A 238 -1.25 20.21 13.43
N GLY A 239 -2.55 20.25 13.12
CA GLY A 239 -3.19 21.41 12.50
C GLY A 239 -3.61 21.11 11.06
N THR A 240 -4.26 22.11 10.42
CA THR A 240 -4.71 22.03 9.03
C THR A 240 -3.95 23.06 8.21
N PRO A 241 -3.18 22.69 7.19
CA PRO A 241 -2.46 23.65 6.36
C PRO A 241 -3.45 24.55 5.62
N THR A 242 -3.15 25.85 5.54
CA THR A 242 -3.96 26.86 4.87
C THR A 242 -3.31 27.42 3.60
N GLU A 243 -2.16 26.87 3.23
CA GLU A 243 -1.41 27.27 2.01
C GLU A 243 -0.80 26.02 1.35
N LEU A 244 -0.56 26.13 0.03
CA LEU A 244 0.21 25.13 -0.71
C LEU A 244 1.67 25.18 -0.28
N TRP A 245 2.30 24.00 -0.15
CA TRP A 245 3.68 23.90 0.29
C TRP A 245 4.47 22.95 -0.60
N THR A 246 5.55 23.45 -1.20
CA THR A 246 6.44 22.61 -1.99
C THR A 246 7.16 21.61 -1.08
N LYS A 247 7.55 20.45 -1.63
CA LYS A 247 8.28 19.42 -0.89
C LYS A 247 9.47 20.03 -0.15
N THR A 248 9.36 20.12 1.16
CA THR A 248 10.36 20.70 2.05
C THR A 248 10.82 19.64 3.05
N SER A 249 12.14 19.47 3.16
CA SER A 249 12.74 18.55 4.12
C SER A 249 12.95 19.24 5.47
N TYR A 250 12.55 18.56 6.53
CA TYR A 250 12.70 19.01 7.91
C TYR A 250 13.58 18.05 8.68
N THR A 251 14.39 18.60 9.57
CA THR A 251 15.13 17.84 10.58
C THR A 251 14.40 17.99 11.90
N VAL A 252 14.10 16.88 12.54
CA VAL A 252 13.49 16.83 13.87
C VAL A 252 14.51 16.31 14.84
N TRP A 253 14.68 16.99 15.97
CA TRP A 253 15.57 16.60 17.07
C TRP A 253 14.77 16.17 18.27
N ALA A 254 15.14 15.04 18.87
CA ALA A 254 14.75 14.59 20.20
C ALA A 254 15.90 14.79 21.15
N ASN A 255 15.76 15.62 22.18
CA ASN A 255 16.85 16.03 23.06
C ASN A 255 16.63 15.55 24.50
N ASN A 256 17.72 15.15 25.15
CA ASN A 256 17.81 14.91 26.59
C ASN A 256 19.20 15.26 27.13
N SER A 257 19.47 15.00 28.42
CA SER A 257 20.76 15.29 29.06
C SER A 257 21.93 14.48 28.48
N GLY A 258 21.67 13.39 27.75
CA GLY A 258 22.69 12.55 27.10
C GLY A 258 23.03 12.98 25.68
N GLY A 259 22.27 13.92 25.08
CA GLY A 259 22.47 14.40 23.71
C GLY A 259 21.18 14.52 22.90
N SER A 260 21.35 14.52 21.57
CA SER A 260 20.26 14.67 20.60
C SER A 260 20.22 13.49 19.63
N SER A 261 19.01 12.98 19.37
CA SER A 261 18.72 12.08 18.25
C SER A 261 18.06 12.86 17.12
N VAL A 262 18.26 12.45 15.86
CA VAL A 262 17.82 13.18 14.68
C VAL A 262 16.97 12.29 13.79
N ALA A 263 15.85 12.84 13.29
CA ALA A 263 15.05 12.24 12.25
C ALA A 263 14.79 13.26 11.12
N TYR A 264 14.52 12.77 9.91
CA TYR A 264 14.21 13.60 8.75
C TYR A 264 12.81 13.29 8.26
N LEU A 265 12.07 14.34 7.92
CA LEU A 265 10.75 14.19 7.31
C LEU A 265 10.58 15.16 6.14
N ASN A 266 9.73 14.81 5.17
CA ASN A 266 9.35 15.68 4.06
C ASN A 266 7.88 16.03 4.18
N ILE A 267 7.56 17.33 4.05
CA ILE A 267 6.19 17.81 4.03
C ILE A 267 5.90 18.45 2.68
N THR A 268 4.75 18.08 2.10
CA THR A 268 4.18 18.69 0.90
C THR A 268 2.71 18.97 1.18
N VAL A 269 2.23 20.15 0.83
CA VAL A 269 0.79 20.44 0.83
C VAL A 269 0.37 20.68 -0.62
N VAL A 270 -0.51 19.83 -1.10
CA VAL A 270 -1.06 19.90 -2.46
C VAL A 270 -2.53 20.30 -2.40
N ASP A 271 -3.00 21.02 -3.41
CA ASP A 271 -4.40 21.30 -3.57
C ASP A 271 -5.07 20.11 -4.28
N HIS A 272 -6.20 19.68 -3.77
CA HIS A 272 -7.04 18.75 -4.49
C HIS A 272 -7.94 19.55 -5.42
N VAL A 273 -7.90 19.25 -6.72
CA VAL A 273 -8.84 19.82 -7.68
C VAL A 273 -10.25 19.52 -7.19
N PRO A 274 -11.10 20.54 -6.93
CA PRO A 274 -12.45 20.30 -6.47
C PRO A 274 -13.19 19.47 -7.53
N SER A 275 -13.75 18.34 -7.12
CA SER A 275 -14.65 17.56 -7.98
C SER A 275 -15.99 18.28 -8.03
N VAL A 276 -16.30 18.91 -9.16
CA VAL A 276 -17.63 19.49 -9.40
C VAL A 276 -18.51 18.41 -10.03
N ALA A 277 -19.41 17.85 -9.26
CA ALA A 277 -20.51 17.04 -9.79
C ALA A 277 -21.64 17.99 -10.21
N TYR A 278 -21.81 18.22 -11.50
CA TYR A 278 -23.04 18.81 -12.01
C TYR A 278 -24.13 17.74 -12.02
N GLY A 279 -25.14 17.86 -11.16
CA GLY A 279 -26.38 17.14 -11.31
C GLY A 279 -27.03 17.64 -12.63
N LEU A 280 -27.16 16.78 -13.62
CA LEU A 280 -27.97 17.02 -14.82
C LEU A 280 -29.46 16.96 -14.43
N SER A 281 -29.96 18.00 -13.76
CA SER A 281 -31.38 18.28 -13.70
C SER A 281 -31.63 19.56 -14.53
N ASP A 282 -32.23 19.35 -15.69
CA ASP A 282 -32.95 20.36 -16.49
C ASP A 282 -32.11 21.46 -17.15
N LEU A 283 -31.35 21.12 -18.19
CA LEU A 283 -31.08 22.04 -19.29
C LEU A 283 -32.25 21.96 -20.29
N ASN A 284 -33.32 22.68 -20.02
CA ASN A 284 -34.34 23.02 -21.04
C ASN A 284 -33.78 24.20 -21.85
N MET A 285 -33.19 23.90 -23.01
CA MET A 285 -32.90 24.93 -24.02
C MET A 285 -34.10 25.03 -24.96
N THR A 286 -34.87 26.11 -24.84
CA THR A 286 -35.81 26.59 -25.82
C THR A 286 -35.12 27.33 -26.96
#